data_ac53b5407a1bdf219491cfbcf6cd8602
#
_entry.id   ac53b5407a1bdf219491cfbcf6cd8602
#
_cell.length_a   1.000
_cell.length_b   1.000
_cell.length_c   1.000
_cell.angle_alpha   90.00
_cell.angle_beta   90.00
_cell.angle_gamma   90.00
#
_symmetry.space_group_name_H-M   'P 1'
#
loop_
_entity.id
_entity.type
_entity.pdbx_description
1 polymer ?
#
loop_
_entity_poly.entity_id
_entity_poly.type
_entity_poly.pdbx_seq_one_letter_code
_entity_poly.pdbx_strand_id
1 'polypeptide(L)'
;MQEKEIDGKAIWSYGNPEAEKVLIQLVGEHEISGIEQEFHAIQDRTSEEFYMIAWRVNNWNDELSPWKAPPAFGEEGFGDGASKLLEKILEYCSDKSKTYYLGGYSLAGLFALWASCQTDRFVGIAAVSPSVWFPNFLEYMQENRIQSRLIYLSLGNKEEKTRNLMMSTVGDCIRKQIGRAHV
;
A
#
# COMPACT_ATOMS: atom_id res chain seq x y z
N MET A 1 0.13 -20.86 -6.14
CA MET A 1 1.22 -20.04 -5.56
C MET A 1 2.53 -20.37 -6.28
N GLN A 2 3.26 -19.33 -6.71
CA GLN A 2 4.65 -19.47 -7.21
C GLN A 2 5.50 -18.46 -6.42
N GLU A 3 6.64 -18.92 -5.93
CA GLU A 3 7.64 -18.07 -5.29
C GLU A 3 8.74 -17.75 -6.29
N LYS A 4 9.14 -16.47 -6.34
CA LYS A 4 10.26 -15.97 -7.17
C LYS A 4 11.09 -15.00 -6.34
N GLU A 5 12.32 -14.80 -6.73
CA GLU A 5 13.18 -13.76 -6.19
C GLU A 5 13.43 -12.69 -7.25
N ILE A 6 13.23 -11.43 -6.89
CA ILE A 6 13.53 -10.27 -7.73
C ILE A 6 14.42 -9.33 -6.92
N ASP A 7 15.63 -9.06 -7.39
CA ASP A 7 16.62 -8.19 -6.75
C ASP A 7 16.86 -8.49 -5.24
N GLY A 8 16.94 -9.80 -4.92
CA GLY A 8 17.13 -10.24 -3.54
C GLY A 8 15.89 -10.14 -2.65
N LYS A 9 14.71 -9.90 -3.24
CA LYS A 9 13.43 -9.89 -2.52
C LYS A 9 12.57 -11.07 -2.94
N ALA A 10 12.05 -11.80 -1.96
CA ALA A 10 11.05 -12.83 -2.22
C ALA A 10 9.72 -12.16 -2.62
N ILE A 11 9.12 -12.67 -3.67
CA ILE A 11 7.75 -12.35 -4.08
C ILE A 11 6.96 -13.63 -4.25
N TRP A 12 5.69 -13.60 -3.93
CA TRP A 12 4.76 -14.69 -4.18
C TRP A 12 3.71 -14.23 -5.18
N SER A 13 3.36 -15.12 -6.10
CA SER A 13 2.37 -14.79 -7.13
C SER A 13 1.22 -15.77 -7.15
N TYR A 14 0.04 -15.24 -7.46
CA TYR A 14 -1.23 -15.96 -7.48
C TYR A 14 -2.05 -15.53 -8.70
N GLY A 15 -2.87 -16.46 -9.21
CA GLY A 15 -3.74 -16.18 -10.35
C GLY A 15 -3.07 -16.40 -11.70
N ASN A 16 -3.62 -15.78 -12.74
CA ASN A 16 -3.18 -15.93 -14.11
C ASN A 16 -2.11 -14.90 -14.49
N PRO A 17 -0.86 -15.27 -14.76
CA PRO A 17 0.20 -14.33 -15.14
C PRO A 17 -0.06 -13.60 -16.46
N GLU A 18 -0.94 -14.15 -17.31
CA GLU A 18 -1.35 -13.52 -18.58
C GLU A 18 -2.50 -12.52 -18.39
N ALA A 19 -3.11 -12.43 -17.20
CA ALA A 19 -4.17 -11.48 -16.94
C ALA A 19 -3.69 -10.04 -17.16
N GLU A 20 -4.57 -9.21 -17.73
CA GLU A 20 -4.30 -7.78 -17.96
C GLU A 20 -4.17 -7.00 -16.64
N LYS A 21 -4.95 -7.39 -15.62
CA LYS A 21 -4.98 -6.72 -14.31
C LYS A 21 -3.97 -7.34 -13.37
N VAL A 22 -3.09 -6.51 -12.82
CA VAL A 22 -2.05 -6.93 -11.87
C VAL A 22 -2.21 -6.14 -10.57
N LEU A 23 -2.41 -6.84 -9.46
CA LEU A 23 -2.42 -6.28 -8.12
C LEU A 23 -1.05 -6.51 -7.46
N ILE A 24 -0.35 -5.45 -7.15
CA ILE A 24 0.84 -5.49 -6.29
C ILE A 24 0.37 -5.28 -4.85
N GLN A 25 0.49 -6.29 -4.02
CA GLN A 25 0.15 -6.25 -2.61
C GLN A 25 1.44 -6.22 -1.79
N LEU A 26 1.66 -5.13 -1.05
CA LEU A 26 2.82 -5.01 -0.17
C LEU A 26 2.56 -5.76 1.14
N VAL A 27 3.48 -6.63 1.52
CA VAL A 27 3.33 -7.53 2.66
C VAL A 27 4.57 -7.55 3.54
N GLY A 28 4.35 -7.58 4.86
CA GLY A 28 5.37 -7.88 5.85
C GLY A 28 5.51 -9.39 6.09
N GLU A 29 6.54 -9.79 6.83
CA GLU A 29 6.80 -11.20 7.17
C GLU A 29 5.59 -11.90 7.78
N HIS A 30 4.88 -11.21 8.67
CA HIS A 30 3.75 -11.78 9.41
C HIS A 30 2.47 -11.95 8.57
N GLU A 31 2.37 -11.27 7.44
CA GLU A 31 1.19 -11.28 6.56
C GLU A 31 1.27 -12.37 5.50
N ILE A 32 2.48 -12.88 5.21
CA ILE A 32 2.73 -13.84 4.14
C ILE A 32 1.85 -15.09 4.27
N SER A 33 1.65 -15.59 5.48
CA SER A 33 0.84 -16.78 5.72
C SER A 33 -0.66 -16.61 5.41
N GLY A 34 -1.15 -15.36 5.37
CA GLY A 34 -2.54 -15.02 5.09
C GLY A 34 -2.82 -14.66 3.62
N ILE A 35 -1.77 -14.45 2.82
CA ILE A 35 -1.91 -13.84 1.49
C ILE A 35 -2.67 -14.73 0.49
N GLU A 36 -2.55 -16.02 0.59
CA GLU A 36 -3.31 -16.98 -0.25
C GLU A 36 -4.82 -16.89 0.04
N GLN A 37 -5.19 -16.74 1.31
CA GLN A 37 -6.58 -16.55 1.72
C GLN A 37 -7.11 -15.20 1.24
N GLU A 38 -6.28 -14.15 1.28
CA GLU A 38 -6.63 -12.83 0.75
C GLU A 38 -6.87 -12.89 -0.77
N PHE A 39 -5.98 -13.56 -1.52
CA PHE A 39 -6.15 -13.77 -2.95
C PHE A 39 -7.51 -14.43 -3.26
N HIS A 40 -7.85 -15.53 -2.58
CA HIS A 40 -9.11 -16.22 -2.78
C HIS A 40 -10.32 -15.35 -2.38
N ALA A 41 -10.21 -14.59 -1.30
CA ALA A 41 -11.27 -13.68 -0.89
C ALA A 41 -11.54 -12.55 -1.90
N ILE A 42 -10.52 -12.08 -2.61
CA ILE A 42 -10.67 -11.13 -3.71
C ILE A 42 -11.26 -11.85 -4.94
N GLN A 43 -10.73 -13.02 -5.30
CA GLN A 43 -11.18 -13.81 -6.45
C GLN A 43 -12.67 -14.15 -6.36
N ASP A 44 -13.17 -14.52 -5.18
CA ASP A 44 -14.58 -14.84 -4.94
C ASP A 44 -15.53 -13.64 -5.12
N ARG A 45 -14.98 -12.42 -5.13
CA ARG A 45 -15.76 -11.16 -5.24
C ARG A 45 -15.66 -10.48 -6.59
N THR A 46 -14.86 -11.01 -7.49
CA THR A 46 -14.73 -10.48 -8.86
C THR A 46 -14.96 -11.57 -9.89
N SER A 47 -15.60 -11.23 -11.00
CA SER A 47 -15.69 -12.09 -12.17
C SER A 47 -14.50 -11.94 -13.11
N GLU A 48 -13.58 -11.04 -12.80
CA GLU A 48 -12.45 -10.72 -13.67
C GLU A 48 -11.21 -11.48 -13.25
N GLU A 49 -10.46 -11.97 -14.24
CA GLU A 49 -9.14 -12.56 -14.00
C GLU A 49 -8.15 -11.46 -13.60
N PHE A 50 -7.32 -11.78 -12.62
CA PHE A 50 -6.21 -10.93 -12.21
C PHE A 50 -5.00 -11.76 -11.78
N TYR A 51 -3.86 -11.10 -11.79
CA TYR A 51 -2.61 -11.64 -11.28
C TYR A 51 -2.21 -10.84 -10.03
N MET A 52 -2.01 -11.50 -8.92
CA MET A 52 -1.59 -10.86 -7.67
C MET A 52 -0.13 -11.17 -7.38
N ILE A 53 0.62 -10.13 -7.06
CA ILE A 53 2.01 -10.19 -6.62
C ILE A 53 2.07 -9.72 -5.16
N ALA A 54 2.33 -10.64 -4.25
CA ALA A 54 2.67 -10.30 -2.88
C ALA A 54 4.15 -9.91 -2.82
N TRP A 55 4.40 -8.62 -2.66
CA TRP A 55 5.74 -8.03 -2.65
C TRP A 55 6.22 -7.89 -1.22
N ARG A 56 7.26 -8.66 -0.84
CA ARG A 56 7.80 -8.63 0.51
C ARG A 56 8.57 -7.33 0.79
N VAL A 57 8.21 -6.69 1.89
CA VAL A 57 8.93 -5.56 2.47
C VAL A 57 9.82 -6.08 3.59
N ASN A 58 11.13 -5.85 3.51
CA ASN A 58 12.10 -6.41 4.46
C ASN A 58 12.26 -5.52 5.69
N ASN A 59 12.35 -4.22 5.49
CA ASN A 59 12.38 -3.23 6.57
C ASN A 59 11.12 -2.35 6.50
N TRP A 60 10.12 -2.72 7.29
CA TRP A 60 8.79 -2.13 7.25
C TRP A 60 8.80 -0.62 7.49
N ASN A 61 9.52 -0.18 8.55
CA ASN A 61 9.55 1.22 8.93
C ASN A 61 10.42 2.09 8.00
N ASP A 62 11.42 1.51 7.36
CA ASP A 62 12.28 2.24 6.43
C ASP A 62 11.68 2.28 5.02
N GLU A 63 11.43 1.10 4.43
CA GLU A 63 11.08 0.97 3.02
C GLU A 63 9.70 1.54 2.66
N LEU A 64 8.78 1.65 3.63
CA LEU A 64 7.43 2.18 3.40
C LEU A 64 7.28 3.66 3.76
N SER A 65 8.28 4.26 4.37
CA SER A 65 8.22 5.64 4.87
C SER A 65 8.77 6.63 3.84
N PRO A 66 7.97 7.66 3.49
CA PRO A 66 8.39 8.67 2.51
C PRO A 66 9.50 9.59 3.00
N TRP A 67 9.62 9.77 4.33
CA TRP A 67 10.63 10.58 5.00
C TRP A 67 10.85 10.09 6.43
N LYS A 68 11.96 10.50 7.02
CA LYS A 68 12.32 10.15 8.40
C LYS A 68 11.34 10.76 9.40
N ALA A 69 10.92 9.95 10.36
CA ALA A 69 10.07 10.37 11.44
C ALA A 69 10.42 9.64 12.75
N PRO A 70 10.12 10.25 13.91
CA PRO A 70 10.33 9.60 15.20
C PRO A 70 9.42 8.36 15.35
N PRO A 71 9.76 7.41 16.25
CA PRO A 71 8.94 6.25 16.48
C PRO A 71 7.54 6.62 16.96
N ALA A 72 6.53 5.95 16.43
CA ALA A 72 5.16 6.05 16.92
C ALA A 72 4.91 5.10 18.12
N PHE A 73 5.69 4.03 18.18
CA PHE A 73 5.71 3.03 19.26
C PHE A 73 7.08 2.34 19.29
N GLY A 74 7.47 1.83 20.45
CA GLY A 74 8.81 1.25 20.62
C GLY A 74 9.94 2.27 20.49
N GLU A 75 11.11 1.82 20.06
CA GLU A 75 12.32 2.65 19.95
C GLU A 75 12.75 2.87 18.49
N GLU A 76 12.19 2.10 17.55
CA GLU A 76 12.55 2.16 16.13
C GLU A 76 11.77 3.29 15.42
N GLY A 77 12.52 4.25 14.89
CA GLY A 77 11.99 5.33 14.07
C GLY A 77 11.67 4.89 12.64
N PHE A 78 11.15 5.81 11.86
CA PHE A 78 10.86 5.62 10.45
C PHE A 78 12.00 6.13 9.58
N GLY A 79 12.29 5.40 8.48
CA GLY A 79 13.29 5.79 7.51
C GLY A 79 12.77 6.68 6.38
N ASP A 80 13.41 6.60 5.21
CA ASP A 80 13.07 7.37 4.00
C ASP A 80 13.21 6.54 2.71
N GLY A 81 13.08 5.21 2.85
CA GLY A 81 13.30 4.24 1.78
C GLY A 81 12.19 4.13 0.74
N ALA A 82 11.05 4.81 0.92
CA ALA A 82 9.87 4.64 0.05
C ALA A 82 10.15 4.93 -1.44
N SER A 83 10.94 5.96 -1.75
CA SER A 83 11.29 6.27 -3.13
C SER A 83 12.05 5.13 -3.80
N LYS A 84 12.98 4.51 -3.10
CA LYS A 84 13.76 3.39 -3.61
C LYS A 84 12.92 2.12 -3.79
N LEU A 85 11.97 1.87 -2.89
CA LEU A 85 11.02 0.77 -3.05
C LEU A 85 10.12 1.01 -4.26
N LEU A 86 9.61 2.24 -4.41
CA LEU A 86 8.74 2.59 -5.55
C LEU A 86 9.46 2.40 -6.88
N GLU A 87 10.72 2.82 -7.01
CA GLU A 87 11.54 2.62 -8.22
C GLU A 87 11.58 1.14 -8.61
N LYS A 88 11.87 0.24 -7.66
CA LYS A 88 11.91 -1.21 -7.92
C LYS A 88 10.54 -1.77 -8.35
N ILE A 89 9.47 -1.31 -7.71
CA ILE A 89 8.11 -1.73 -8.09
C ILE A 89 7.79 -1.22 -9.52
N LEU A 90 8.18 0.01 -9.86
CA LEU A 90 7.94 0.57 -11.19
C LEU A 90 8.73 -0.14 -12.29
N GLU A 91 9.95 -0.59 -12.02
CA GLU A 91 10.74 -1.44 -12.93
C GLU A 91 9.99 -2.75 -13.21
N TYR A 92 9.43 -3.38 -12.19
CA TYR A 92 8.58 -4.56 -12.34
C TYR A 92 7.31 -4.26 -13.15
N CYS A 93 6.70 -3.09 -12.94
CA CYS A 93 5.48 -2.64 -13.60
C CYS A 93 5.74 -2.03 -15.00
N SER A 94 6.79 -2.41 -15.72
CA SER A 94 7.18 -1.81 -17.00
C SER A 94 6.33 -2.23 -18.21
N ASP A 95 5.62 -3.36 -18.13
CA ASP A 95 4.75 -3.86 -19.21
C ASP A 95 3.53 -2.94 -19.40
N LYS A 96 3.47 -2.25 -20.53
CA LYS A 96 2.41 -1.30 -20.88
C LYS A 96 1.09 -1.97 -21.28
N SER A 97 1.09 -3.27 -21.56
CA SER A 97 -0.12 -4.03 -21.85
C SER A 97 -0.91 -4.38 -20.59
N LYS A 98 -0.29 -4.21 -19.41
CA LYS A 98 -0.89 -4.52 -18.10
C LYS A 98 -1.43 -3.26 -17.42
N THR A 99 -2.48 -3.46 -16.65
CA THR A 99 -3.11 -2.45 -15.77
C THR A 99 -2.75 -2.77 -14.34
N TYR A 100 -2.01 -1.87 -13.66
CA TYR A 100 -1.49 -2.12 -12.32
C TYR A 100 -2.32 -1.43 -11.24
N TYR A 101 -2.48 -2.16 -10.15
CA TYR A 101 -3.07 -1.71 -8.89
C TYR A 101 -2.06 -1.91 -7.77
N LEU A 102 -2.06 -1.03 -6.78
CA LEU A 102 -1.19 -1.12 -5.62
C LEU A 102 -2.01 -1.16 -4.34
N GLY A 103 -1.78 -2.18 -3.52
CA GLY A 103 -2.49 -2.39 -2.26
C GLY A 103 -1.54 -2.51 -1.07
N GLY A 104 -2.05 -2.18 0.11
CA GLY A 104 -1.35 -2.38 1.36
C GLY A 104 -2.19 -2.06 2.59
N TYR A 105 -1.79 -2.66 3.70
CA TYR A 105 -2.35 -2.44 5.03
C TYR A 105 -1.43 -1.54 5.87
N SER A 106 -2.00 -0.70 6.73
CA SER A 106 -1.26 0.13 7.69
C SER A 106 -0.23 1.04 6.99
N LEU A 107 1.06 0.91 7.28
CA LEU A 107 2.13 1.71 6.67
C LEU A 107 2.26 1.42 5.16
N ALA A 108 1.98 0.20 4.71
CA ALA A 108 1.90 -0.12 3.27
C ALA A 108 0.71 0.57 2.59
N GLY A 109 -0.40 0.80 3.32
CA GLY A 109 -1.51 1.62 2.84
C GLY A 109 -1.14 3.10 2.71
N LEU A 110 -0.35 3.65 3.65
CA LEU A 110 0.23 4.98 3.54
C LEU A 110 1.16 5.08 2.33
N PHE A 111 2.06 4.10 2.15
CA PHE A 111 2.95 4.03 0.98
C PHE A 111 2.16 4.04 -0.32
N ALA A 112 1.07 3.27 -0.43
CA ALA A 112 0.25 3.22 -1.63
C ALA A 112 -0.39 4.59 -1.95
N LEU A 113 -0.89 5.31 -0.93
CA LEU A 113 -1.39 6.68 -1.09
C LEU A 113 -0.28 7.65 -1.52
N TRP A 114 0.89 7.59 -0.88
CA TRP A 114 2.04 8.40 -1.26
C TRP A 114 2.50 8.11 -2.69
N ALA A 115 2.61 6.84 -3.07
CA ALA A 115 2.99 6.42 -4.42
C ALA A 115 2.01 6.94 -5.48
N SER A 116 0.71 7.04 -5.16
CA SER A 116 -0.29 7.61 -6.07
C SER A 116 -0.07 9.09 -6.42
N CYS A 117 0.70 9.81 -5.59
CA CYS A 117 1.13 11.18 -5.87
C CYS A 117 2.43 11.24 -6.70
N GLN A 118 3.22 10.15 -6.72
CA GLN A 118 4.51 10.12 -7.42
C GLN A 118 4.37 9.68 -8.88
N THR A 119 3.35 8.87 -9.20
CA THR A 119 3.23 8.23 -10.51
C THR A 119 1.77 7.96 -10.87
N ASP A 120 1.46 7.98 -12.16
CA ASP A 120 0.18 7.56 -12.75
C ASP A 120 0.16 6.07 -13.14
N ARG A 121 1.24 5.32 -12.83
CA ARG A 121 1.37 3.92 -13.22
C ARG A 121 0.31 3.02 -12.60
N PHE A 122 -0.15 3.35 -11.41
CA PHE A 122 -1.21 2.61 -10.72
C PHE A 122 -2.57 3.24 -11.00
N VAL A 123 -3.41 2.52 -11.74
CA VAL A 123 -4.79 2.96 -12.03
C VAL A 123 -5.63 3.02 -10.76
N GLY A 124 -5.39 2.10 -9.82
CA GLY A 124 -6.09 2.05 -8.55
C GLY A 124 -5.18 1.78 -7.36
N ILE A 125 -5.57 2.35 -6.23
CA ILE A 125 -4.91 2.19 -4.94
C ILE A 125 -5.90 1.57 -3.95
N ALA A 126 -5.46 0.54 -3.22
CA ALA A 126 -6.18 -0.03 -2.09
C ALA A 126 -5.40 0.24 -0.79
N ALA A 127 -5.79 1.26 -0.06
CA ALA A 127 -5.19 1.63 1.22
C ALA A 127 -6.10 1.16 2.36
N VAL A 128 -5.74 0.02 2.95
CA VAL A 128 -6.49 -0.61 4.04
C VAL A 128 -5.93 -0.11 5.36
N SER A 129 -6.78 0.53 6.17
CA SER A 129 -6.39 1.10 7.47
C SER A 129 -5.05 1.88 7.42
N PRO A 130 -4.86 2.79 6.44
CA PRO A 130 -3.57 3.40 6.20
C PRO A 130 -3.10 4.24 7.38
N SER A 131 -1.80 4.23 7.65
CA SER A 131 -1.15 4.98 8.74
C SER A 131 -1.10 6.50 8.46
N VAL A 132 -2.23 7.11 8.07
CA VAL A 132 -2.31 8.54 7.68
C VAL A 132 -2.08 9.53 8.84
N TRP A 133 -1.92 9.01 10.05
CA TRP A 133 -1.43 9.73 11.24
C TRP A 133 0.10 9.99 11.18
N PHE A 134 0.80 9.45 10.20
CA PHE A 134 2.23 9.63 9.99
C PHE A 134 2.57 11.13 9.91
N PRO A 135 3.63 11.59 10.59
CA PRO A 135 3.95 13.03 10.69
C PRO A 135 4.00 13.73 9.33
N ASN A 136 3.30 14.86 9.20
CA ASN A 136 3.20 15.70 8.02
C ASN A 136 2.53 15.04 6.78
N PHE A 137 1.97 13.82 6.92
CA PHE A 137 1.40 13.11 5.77
C PHE A 137 0.12 13.79 5.25
N LEU A 138 -0.71 14.34 6.14
CA LEU A 138 -1.92 15.07 5.74
C LEU A 138 -1.58 16.34 4.96
N GLU A 139 -0.60 17.09 5.43
CA GLU A 139 -0.10 18.30 4.77
C GLU A 139 0.47 17.93 3.40
N TYR A 140 1.29 16.89 3.34
CA TYR A 140 1.81 16.37 2.09
C TYR A 140 0.70 16.03 1.09
N MET A 141 -0.32 15.28 1.51
CA MET A 141 -1.47 14.93 0.66
C MET A 141 -2.28 16.16 0.25
N GLN A 142 -2.19 17.27 1.00
CA GLN A 142 -2.85 18.51 0.65
C GLN A 142 -2.16 19.26 -0.48
N GLU A 143 -0.88 19.19 -0.56
CA GLU A 143 -0.03 19.89 -1.51
C GLU A 143 0.20 19.07 -2.79
N ASN A 144 -0.04 17.76 -2.76
CA ASN A 144 0.26 16.86 -3.86
C ASN A 144 -1.02 16.25 -4.45
N ARG A 145 -1.09 16.21 -5.78
CA ARG A 145 -2.23 15.64 -6.49
C ARG A 145 -2.08 14.12 -6.61
N ILE A 146 -3.15 13.41 -6.28
CA ILE A 146 -3.29 11.98 -6.59
C ILE A 146 -3.44 11.80 -8.10
N GLN A 147 -2.66 10.89 -8.67
CA GLN A 147 -2.65 10.56 -10.10
C GLN A 147 -3.46 9.29 -10.42
N SER A 148 -3.68 8.43 -9.43
CA SER A 148 -4.54 7.24 -9.58
C SER A 148 -6.01 7.62 -9.75
N ARG A 149 -6.74 6.87 -10.60
CA ARG A 149 -8.16 7.13 -10.91
C ARG A 149 -9.11 6.53 -9.88
N LEU A 150 -8.69 5.45 -9.23
CA LEU A 150 -9.50 4.70 -8.26
C LEU A 150 -8.77 4.66 -6.93
N ILE A 151 -9.47 4.97 -5.86
CA ILE A 151 -8.93 4.88 -4.50
C ILE A 151 -9.94 4.16 -3.64
N TYR A 152 -9.51 3.03 -3.08
CA TYR A 152 -10.22 2.36 -2.01
C TYR A 152 -9.55 2.72 -0.68
N LEU A 153 -10.35 3.22 0.24
CA LEU A 153 -9.94 3.51 1.62
C LEU A 153 -10.85 2.76 2.57
N SER A 154 -10.26 2.05 3.53
CA SER A 154 -11.01 1.44 4.62
C SER A 154 -10.35 1.69 5.96
N LEU A 155 -11.16 1.64 7.03
CA LEU A 155 -10.71 1.77 8.40
C LEU A 155 -11.45 0.76 9.27
N GLY A 156 -10.71 0.04 10.09
CA GLY A 156 -11.29 -0.85 11.09
C GLY A 156 -12.04 -0.07 12.18
N ASN A 157 -13.23 -0.53 12.57
CA ASN A 157 -14.14 0.15 13.51
C ASN A 157 -13.59 0.32 14.94
N LYS A 158 -12.45 -0.27 15.26
CA LYS A 158 -11.78 -0.19 16.56
C LYS A 158 -10.47 0.59 16.55
N GLU A 159 -9.98 0.98 15.38
CA GLU A 159 -8.65 1.59 15.24
C GLU A 159 -8.56 2.98 15.87
N GLU A 160 -9.63 3.76 15.81
CA GLU A 160 -9.72 5.05 16.50
C GLU A 160 -9.71 4.92 18.05
N LYS A 161 -9.93 3.72 18.57
CA LYS A 161 -10.02 3.43 20.02
C LYS A 161 -8.69 2.99 20.63
N THR A 162 -7.58 3.12 19.90
CA THR A 162 -6.24 2.81 20.40
C THR A 162 -5.82 3.76 21.52
N ARG A 163 -4.97 3.29 22.45
CA ARG A 163 -4.38 4.11 23.51
C ARG A 163 -3.23 5.01 23.03
N ASN A 164 -2.69 4.74 21.86
CA ASN A 164 -1.67 5.58 21.25
C ASN A 164 -2.32 6.84 20.66
N LEU A 165 -2.00 8.01 21.23
CA LEU A 165 -2.60 9.29 20.88
C LEU A 165 -2.39 9.66 19.39
N MET A 166 -1.26 9.31 18.80
CA MET A 166 -0.97 9.57 17.39
C MET A 166 -1.86 8.69 16.51
N MET A 167 -1.87 7.39 16.77
CA MET A 167 -2.67 6.43 15.99
C MET A 167 -4.18 6.64 16.14
N SER A 168 -4.66 7.15 17.29
CA SER A 168 -6.09 7.40 17.50
C SER A 168 -6.66 8.48 16.57
N THR A 169 -5.82 9.31 15.95
CA THR A 169 -6.23 10.33 14.98
C THR A 169 -6.55 9.78 13.60
N VAL A 170 -6.29 8.48 13.34
CA VAL A 170 -6.41 7.86 12.01
C VAL A 170 -7.77 8.09 11.35
N GLY A 171 -8.87 7.99 12.10
CA GLY A 171 -10.20 8.21 11.55
C GLY A 171 -10.44 9.66 11.11
N ASP A 172 -10.01 10.65 11.90
CA ASP A 172 -10.09 12.05 11.52
C ASP A 172 -9.23 12.35 10.29
N CYS A 173 -8.05 11.75 10.23
CA CYS A 173 -7.16 11.86 9.08
C CYS A 173 -7.79 11.27 7.81
N ILE A 174 -8.40 10.07 7.88
CA ILE A 174 -9.09 9.44 6.76
C ILE A 174 -10.31 10.27 6.32
N ARG A 175 -11.14 10.76 7.24
CA ARG A 175 -12.28 11.62 6.92
C ARG A 175 -11.87 12.90 6.18
N LYS A 176 -10.74 13.50 6.54
CA LYS A 176 -10.17 14.64 5.81
C LYS A 176 -9.71 14.27 4.41
N GLN A 177 -9.20 13.05 4.18
CA GLN A 177 -8.81 12.58 2.85
C GLN A 177 -10.04 12.29 1.97
N ILE A 178 -11.06 11.59 2.51
CA ILE A 178 -12.31 11.29 1.78
C ILE A 178 -13.02 12.57 1.34
N GLY A 179 -13.09 13.59 2.19
CA GLY A 179 -13.72 14.86 1.86
C GLY A 179 -13.09 15.60 0.66
N ARG A 180 -11.91 15.18 0.20
CA ARG A 180 -11.22 15.70 -0.98
C ARG A 180 -11.43 14.87 -2.23
N ALA A 181 -11.73 13.57 -2.08
CA ALA A 181 -11.96 12.67 -3.20
C ALA A 181 -13.31 12.90 -3.90
N HIS A 182 -14.17 13.76 -3.34
CA HIS A 182 -15.52 14.05 -3.83
C HIS A 182 -15.67 15.47 -4.42
N VAL A 183 -14.59 16.09 -4.87
CA VAL A 183 -14.67 17.38 -5.58
C VAL A 183 -14.41 17.21 -7.05
#